data_670b68b7d147d80bb6e488438082cfbb
#
_entry.id   670b68b7d147d80bb6e488438082cfbb
#
_cell.length_a   1.000
_cell.length_b   1.000
_cell.length_c   1.000
_cell.angle_alpha   90.00
_cell.angle_beta   90.00
_cell.angle_gamma   90.00
#
_symmetry.space_group_name_H-M   'P 1'
#
loop_
_entity.id
_entity.type
_entity.pdbx_description
1 polymer ?
#
loop_
_entity_poly.entity_id
_entity_poly.type
_entity_poly.pdbx_seq_one_letter_code
_entity_poly.pdbx_strand_id
1 'polypeptide(L)'
;MYKRLEPTKGEFGFDVCGKLLVPKPGKPKPRLHGKGFKTSEDGKETYAAISGKIEYCNYDLSVVNVYEVNGNLDVSMGNIDFNGDVNITGSVRSGVTVHAMGSIYVGGFVEGATLIAGKDIVLKDGVNTKNSGKIEAWGNISGRFFENTEVIAKGDLQCNYILNCRVLTYGRVFVEGPIGSIIGGDVTGVMGISTTSCGHESNVKTL
;
A
#
# COMPACT_ATOMS: atom_id res chain seq x y z
N MET A 1 -9.06 0.55 20.20
CA MET A 1 -9.76 -0.19 21.29
C MET A 1 -11.26 -0.01 21.11
N TYR A 2 -12.02 -1.09 21.10
CA TYR A 2 -13.49 -1.10 21.12
C TYR A 2 -13.96 -1.58 22.50
N LYS A 3 -14.90 -0.86 23.11
CA LYS A 3 -15.45 -1.24 24.42
C LYS A 3 -16.93 -1.50 24.31
N ARG A 4 -17.35 -2.70 24.75
CA ARG A 4 -18.74 -3.10 24.84
C ARG A 4 -19.33 -2.60 26.15
N LEU A 5 -20.36 -1.76 26.06
CA LEU A 5 -21.11 -1.31 27.20
C LEU A 5 -22.35 -2.18 27.38
N GLU A 6 -22.69 -2.48 28.62
CA GLU A 6 -23.94 -3.16 28.94
C GLU A 6 -25.14 -2.22 28.76
N PRO A 7 -26.32 -2.75 28.42
CA PRO A 7 -27.51 -1.91 28.30
C PRO A 7 -27.86 -1.29 29.66
N THR A 8 -28.27 -0.03 29.64
CA THR A 8 -28.77 0.66 30.83
C THR A 8 -30.13 0.08 31.23
N LYS A 9 -30.38 0.01 32.53
CA LYS A 9 -31.70 -0.34 33.04
C LYS A 9 -32.69 0.76 32.67
N GLY A 10 -33.87 0.40 32.17
CA GLY A 10 -34.94 1.36 31.97
C GLY A 10 -35.56 1.80 33.31
N GLU A 11 -36.30 2.91 33.28
CA GLU A 11 -37.03 3.40 34.42
C GLU A 11 -38.47 2.85 34.48
N PHE A 12 -39.03 2.72 35.70
CA PHE A 12 -40.42 2.32 35.88
C PHE A 12 -41.33 3.46 35.40
N GLY A 13 -42.40 3.11 34.70
CA GLY A 13 -43.46 4.02 34.33
C GLY A 13 -44.82 3.57 34.89
N PHE A 14 -45.84 4.37 34.60
CA PHE A 14 -47.25 4.00 34.92
C PHE A 14 -48.11 4.17 33.68
N ASP A 15 -49.09 3.28 33.52
CA ASP A 15 -50.08 3.49 32.46
C ASP A 15 -51.14 4.54 32.90
N VAL A 16 -52.09 4.85 32.01
CA VAL A 16 -53.14 5.86 32.27
C VAL A 16 -54.09 5.45 33.38
N CYS A 17 -54.08 4.20 33.80
CA CYS A 17 -54.88 3.65 34.93
C CYS A 17 -54.06 3.57 36.22
N GLY A 18 -52.82 4.06 36.25
CA GLY A 18 -51.95 3.99 37.42
C GLY A 18 -51.26 2.64 37.65
N LYS A 19 -51.30 1.73 36.67
CA LYS A 19 -50.67 0.42 36.78
C LYS A 19 -49.19 0.53 36.47
N LEU A 20 -48.33 -0.04 37.30
CA LEU A 20 -46.87 -0.03 37.15
C LEU A 20 -46.45 -0.75 35.87
N LEU A 21 -45.70 -0.04 35.04
CA LEU A 21 -45.03 -0.58 33.85
C LEU A 21 -43.57 -0.86 34.17
N VAL A 22 -43.24 -2.13 34.20
CA VAL A 22 -41.85 -2.58 34.43
C VAL A 22 -41.07 -2.48 33.13
N PRO A 23 -39.91 -1.80 33.12
CA PRO A 23 -39.10 -1.68 31.92
C PRO A 23 -38.63 -3.05 31.46
N LYS A 24 -38.63 -3.28 30.15
CA LYS A 24 -38.01 -4.47 29.56
C LYS A 24 -36.51 -4.43 29.72
N PRO A 25 -35.85 -5.53 30.06
CA PRO A 25 -34.37 -5.57 30.07
C PRO A 25 -33.84 -5.23 28.70
N GLY A 26 -32.80 -4.39 28.68
CA GLY A 26 -32.12 -4.03 27.43
C GLY A 26 -31.50 -5.26 26.77
N LYS A 27 -31.52 -5.30 25.46
CA LYS A 27 -30.85 -6.38 24.69
C LYS A 27 -29.36 -6.11 24.60
N PRO A 28 -28.51 -7.06 25.01
CA PRO A 28 -27.06 -6.88 24.84
C PRO A 28 -26.73 -6.80 23.34
N LYS A 29 -25.77 -5.95 23.00
CA LYS A 29 -25.25 -5.89 21.61
C LYS A 29 -24.67 -7.25 21.22
N PRO A 30 -24.80 -7.65 19.95
CA PRO A 30 -24.15 -8.85 19.43
C PRO A 30 -22.64 -8.84 19.67
N ARG A 31 -22.06 -10.04 19.71
CA ARG A 31 -20.59 -10.16 19.71
C ARG A 31 -20.05 -9.73 18.35
N LEU A 32 -18.87 -9.13 18.39
CA LEU A 32 -18.13 -8.82 17.15
C LEU A 32 -17.65 -10.12 16.52
N HIS A 33 -17.78 -10.20 15.20
CA HIS A 33 -17.20 -11.23 14.36
C HIS A 33 -16.10 -10.60 13.50
N GLY A 34 -15.21 -11.41 12.92
CA GLY A 34 -14.19 -10.92 11.99
C GLY A 34 -12.78 -11.38 12.34
N LYS A 35 -11.77 -10.64 11.86
CA LYS A 35 -10.35 -11.05 11.90
C LYS A 35 -9.46 -9.91 12.37
N GLY A 36 -8.22 -10.25 12.80
CA GLY A 36 -7.19 -9.25 13.13
C GLY A 36 -7.37 -8.56 14.47
N PHE A 37 -8.22 -9.04 15.35
CA PHE A 37 -8.40 -8.52 16.71
C PHE A 37 -8.41 -9.63 17.76
N LYS A 38 -8.17 -9.23 19.02
CA LYS A 38 -8.32 -10.09 20.21
C LYS A 38 -9.31 -9.45 21.16
N THR A 39 -10.13 -10.28 21.77
CA THR A 39 -11.09 -9.86 22.80
C THR A 39 -10.56 -10.24 24.18
N SER A 40 -10.74 -9.37 25.18
CA SER A 40 -10.38 -9.64 26.56
C SER A 40 -11.18 -10.86 27.10
N GLU A 41 -10.67 -11.50 28.14
CA GLU A 41 -11.29 -12.69 28.76
C GLU A 41 -12.73 -12.42 29.24
N ASP A 42 -13.00 -11.22 29.73
CA ASP A 42 -14.32 -10.77 30.15
C ASP A 42 -15.25 -10.39 28.98
N GLY A 43 -14.78 -10.42 27.75
CA GLY A 43 -15.53 -10.12 26.52
C GLY A 43 -15.96 -8.64 26.37
N LYS A 44 -15.46 -7.76 27.22
CA LYS A 44 -15.86 -6.34 27.25
C LYS A 44 -15.01 -5.44 26.37
N GLU A 45 -13.75 -5.78 26.19
CA GLU A 45 -12.80 -4.98 25.42
C GLU A 45 -12.22 -5.75 24.25
N THR A 46 -12.03 -5.08 23.13
CA THR A 46 -11.47 -5.66 21.91
C THR A 46 -10.34 -4.79 21.42
N TYR A 47 -9.18 -5.40 21.15
CA TYR A 47 -7.95 -4.75 20.74
C TYR A 47 -7.50 -5.29 19.38
N ALA A 48 -6.93 -4.43 18.53
CA ALA A 48 -6.28 -4.89 17.32
C ALA A 48 -5.13 -5.83 17.67
N ALA A 49 -5.07 -6.97 17.02
CA ALA A 49 -4.01 -7.97 17.16
C ALA A 49 -2.87 -7.74 16.15
N ILE A 50 -3.15 -6.99 15.09
CA ILE A 50 -2.22 -6.60 14.03
C ILE A 50 -2.37 -5.11 13.75
N SER A 51 -1.31 -4.48 13.23
CA SER A 51 -1.39 -3.12 12.70
C SER A 51 -2.13 -3.14 11.37
N GLY A 52 -2.99 -2.15 11.12
CA GLY A 52 -3.72 -2.10 9.87
C GLY A 52 -4.94 -1.18 9.89
N LYS A 53 -5.67 -1.19 8.78
CA LYS A 53 -6.94 -0.47 8.62
C LYS A 53 -8.07 -1.23 9.32
N ILE A 54 -8.91 -0.49 10.02
CA ILE A 54 -10.12 -1.06 10.65
C ILE A 54 -11.27 -0.95 9.66
N GLU A 55 -11.89 -2.09 9.37
CA GLU A 55 -13.12 -2.19 8.60
C GLU A 55 -14.24 -2.70 9.51
N TYR A 56 -15.37 -1.98 9.52
CA TYR A 56 -16.51 -2.33 10.36
C TYR A 56 -17.80 -2.23 9.56
N CYS A 57 -18.53 -3.33 9.49
CA CYS A 57 -19.85 -3.40 8.86
C CYS A 57 -20.73 -4.42 9.60
N ASN A 58 -21.92 -4.03 10.03
CA ASN A 58 -22.93 -4.95 10.62
C ASN A 58 -22.39 -5.92 11.70
N TYR A 59 -21.62 -5.40 12.67
CA TYR A 59 -20.95 -6.16 13.74
C TYR A 59 -19.80 -7.07 13.25
N ASP A 60 -19.45 -7.01 11.99
CA ASP A 60 -18.21 -7.60 11.47
C ASP A 60 -17.09 -6.55 11.56
N LEU A 61 -16.06 -6.87 12.35
CA LEU A 61 -14.89 -6.04 12.57
C LEU A 61 -13.67 -6.77 12.02
N SER A 62 -13.01 -6.17 11.05
CA SER A 62 -11.77 -6.70 10.51
C SER A 62 -10.66 -5.68 10.62
N VAL A 63 -9.47 -6.12 11.00
CA VAL A 63 -8.24 -5.32 10.90
C VAL A 63 -7.44 -5.92 9.76
N VAL A 64 -7.29 -5.17 8.68
CA VAL A 64 -6.60 -5.60 7.45
C VAL A 64 -5.28 -4.87 7.33
N ASN A 65 -4.22 -5.61 7.01
CA ASN A 65 -2.87 -5.06 6.86
C ASN A 65 -2.59 -4.58 5.42
N VAL A 66 -3.62 -4.39 4.62
CA VAL A 66 -3.54 -3.90 3.25
C VAL A 66 -4.44 -2.67 3.10
N TYR A 67 -3.88 -1.59 2.59
CA TYR A 67 -4.64 -0.40 2.20
C TYR A 67 -4.96 -0.50 0.71
N GLU A 68 -6.23 -0.64 0.38
CA GLU A 68 -6.67 -0.74 -1.01
C GLU A 68 -7.15 0.61 -1.55
N VAL A 69 -6.64 0.98 -2.72
CA VAL A 69 -7.10 2.11 -3.52
C VAL A 69 -7.72 1.56 -4.80
N ASN A 70 -9.03 1.65 -4.90
CA ASN A 70 -9.77 1.21 -6.08
C ASN A 70 -9.78 2.34 -7.13
N GLY A 71 -9.02 2.14 -8.21
CA GLY A 71 -8.85 3.11 -9.27
C GLY A 71 -7.54 3.89 -9.18
N ASN A 72 -7.53 5.09 -9.76
CA ASN A 72 -6.33 5.92 -9.81
C ASN A 72 -6.14 6.69 -8.50
N LEU A 73 -4.88 6.86 -8.13
CA LEU A 73 -4.45 7.71 -7.02
C LEU A 73 -3.93 9.04 -7.57
N ASP A 74 -4.50 10.14 -7.14
CA ASP A 74 -4.12 11.49 -7.51
C ASP A 74 -4.06 12.44 -6.30
N VAL A 75 -3.67 13.69 -6.52
CA VAL A 75 -3.51 14.70 -5.47
C VAL A 75 -4.82 15.00 -4.71
N SER A 76 -5.98 14.71 -5.27
CA SER A 76 -7.26 14.92 -4.59
C SER A 76 -7.47 13.94 -3.44
N MET A 77 -6.90 12.76 -3.53
CA MET A 77 -6.89 11.75 -2.47
C MET A 77 -5.77 11.99 -1.44
N GLY A 78 -4.79 12.83 -1.77
CA GLY A 78 -3.65 13.15 -0.93
C GLY A 78 -2.57 12.07 -0.93
N ASN A 79 -1.60 12.24 -0.03
CA ASN A 79 -0.52 11.28 0.18
C ASN A 79 -0.99 10.11 1.03
N ILE A 80 -0.39 8.94 0.82
CA ILE A 80 -0.64 7.74 1.62
C ILE A 80 0.58 7.46 2.50
N ASP A 81 0.37 7.33 3.80
CA ASP A 81 1.34 6.80 4.76
C ASP A 81 0.67 5.66 5.53
N PHE A 82 1.12 4.44 5.31
CA PHE A 82 0.44 3.25 5.83
C PHE A 82 1.40 2.23 6.43
N ASN A 83 1.08 1.76 7.64
CA ASN A 83 1.84 0.72 8.32
C ASN A 83 1.38 -0.69 7.89
N GLY A 84 1.62 -1.04 6.64
CA GLY A 84 1.24 -2.30 6.01
C GLY A 84 1.50 -2.25 4.52
N ASP A 85 0.84 -3.11 3.76
CA ASP A 85 0.93 -3.14 2.31
C ASP A 85 -0.07 -2.17 1.68
N VAL A 86 0.29 -1.55 0.55
CA VAL A 86 -0.58 -0.66 -0.22
C VAL A 86 -0.83 -1.26 -1.60
N ASN A 87 -2.09 -1.43 -1.95
CA ASN A 87 -2.53 -1.96 -3.24
C ASN A 87 -3.35 -0.91 -4.00
N ILE A 88 -2.81 -0.42 -5.12
CA ILE A 88 -3.46 0.56 -5.99
C ILE A 88 -3.81 -0.15 -7.28
N THR A 89 -5.11 -0.32 -7.54
CA THR A 89 -5.56 -1.07 -8.73
C THR A 89 -5.38 -0.30 -10.03
N GLY A 90 -5.36 1.02 -9.98
CA GLY A 90 -5.16 1.91 -11.12
C GLY A 90 -3.76 2.51 -11.19
N SER A 91 -3.68 3.71 -11.76
CA SER A 91 -2.45 4.48 -11.96
C SER A 91 -2.20 5.46 -10.81
N VAL A 92 -0.93 5.80 -10.57
CA VAL A 92 -0.52 6.87 -9.64
C VAL A 92 -0.15 8.11 -10.44
N ARG A 93 -0.78 9.22 -10.12
CA ARG A 93 -0.60 10.50 -10.81
C ARG A 93 0.45 11.37 -10.15
N SER A 94 0.91 12.35 -10.91
CA SER A 94 1.96 13.29 -10.49
C SER A 94 1.63 14.03 -9.19
N GLY A 95 2.66 14.26 -8.37
CA GLY A 95 2.57 15.03 -7.13
C GLY A 95 2.11 14.23 -5.91
N VAL A 96 1.91 12.91 -6.04
CA VAL A 96 1.51 12.04 -4.92
C VAL A 96 2.73 11.34 -4.34
N THR A 97 2.74 11.21 -3.01
CA THR A 97 3.70 10.37 -2.27
C THR A 97 2.97 9.21 -1.62
N VAL A 98 3.45 7.99 -1.84
CA VAL A 98 2.98 6.77 -1.19
C VAL A 98 4.12 6.20 -0.36
N HIS A 99 3.91 6.12 0.95
CA HIS A 99 4.82 5.47 1.88
C HIS A 99 4.11 4.27 2.50
N ALA A 100 4.71 3.08 2.38
CA ALA A 100 4.23 1.85 2.96
C ALA A 100 5.35 1.17 3.76
N MET A 101 5.08 0.76 5.00
CA MET A 101 6.03 -0.08 5.75
C MET A 101 6.11 -1.51 5.21
N GLY A 102 5.11 -1.95 4.48
CA GLY A 102 5.07 -3.19 3.71
C GLY A 102 5.45 -3.00 2.25
N SER A 103 4.79 -3.75 1.38
CA SER A 103 4.96 -3.70 -0.08
C SER A 103 3.99 -2.73 -0.73
N ILE A 104 4.36 -2.19 -1.88
CA ILE A 104 3.50 -1.36 -2.72
C ILE A 104 3.20 -2.11 -4.03
N TYR A 105 1.93 -2.22 -4.34
CA TYR A 105 1.41 -2.78 -5.58
C TYR A 105 0.71 -1.69 -6.39
N VAL A 106 1.10 -1.53 -7.66
CA VAL A 106 0.42 -0.60 -8.58
C VAL A 106 0.02 -1.34 -9.84
N GLY A 107 -1.28 -1.38 -10.11
CA GLY A 107 -1.85 -2.07 -11.26
C GLY A 107 -1.75 -1.30 -12.57
N GLY A 108 -1.53 0.01 -12.52
CA GLY A 108 -1.40 0.89 -13.67
C GLY A 108 -0.05 1.59 -13.75
N PHE A 109 -0.02 2.69 -14.50
CA PHE A 109 1.16 3.49 -14.74
C PHE A 109 1.46 4.47 -13.59
N VAL A 110 2.74 4.70 -13.31
CA VAL A 110 3.19 5.69 -12.32
C VAL A 110 3.79 6.90 -13.02
N GLU A 111 3.20 8.06 -12.79
CA GLU A 111 3.62 9.32 -13.40
C GLU A 111 3.96 10.35 -12.32
N GLY A 112 5.18 10.90 -12.34
CA GLY A 112 5.60 12.04 -11.51
C GLY A 112 5.34 11.88 -10.01
N ALA A 113 5.40 10.65 -9.49
CA ALA A 113 5.09 10.33 -8.10
C ALA A 113 6.29 9.75 -7.35
N THR A 114 6.21 9.77 -6.03
CA THR A 114 7.20 9.15 -5.13
C THR A 114 6.59 7.94 -4.45
N LEU A 115 7.23 6.77 -4.60
CA LEU A 115 6.83 5.53 -3.93
C LEU A 115 7.98 5.06 -3.02
N ILE A 116 7.69 4.82 -1.75
CA ILE A 116 8.66 4.35 -0.76
C ILE A 116 8.06 3.13 -0.05
N ALA A 117 8.70 1.98 -0.19
CA ALA A 117 8.25 0.74 0.44
C ALA A 117 9.30 0.16 1.40
N GLY A 118 8.85 -0.29 2.57
CA GLY A 118 9.68 -1.04 3.52
C GLY A 118 9.97 -2.49 3.09
N LYS A 119 9.30 -2.97 2.04
CA LYS A 119 9.55 -4.27 1.39
C LYS A 119 9.66 -4.07 -0.12
N ASP A 120 8.84 -4.76 -0.89
CA ASP A 120 8.92 -4.81 -2.34
C ASP A 120 8.00 -3.77 -3.02
N ILE A 121 8.39 -3.33 -4.22
CA ILE A 121 7.52 -2.54 -5.09
C ILE A 121 7.27 -3.33 -6.37
N VAL A 122 6.00 -3.55 -6.68
CA VAL A 122 5.56 -4.25 -7.89
C VAL A 122 4.69 -3.31 -8.73
N LEU A 123 5.22 -2.93 -9.90
CA LEU A 123 4.54 -2.09 -10.86
C LEU A 123 4.13 -2.97 -12.05
N LYS A 124 2.84 -3.26 -12.17
CA LYS A 124 2.35 -4.11 -13.27
C LYS A 124 2.61 -3.49 -14.65
N ASP A 125 2.57 -2.18 -14.71
CA ASP A 125 2.96 -1.39 -15.89
C ASP A 125 4.33 -0.73 -15.65
N GLY A 126 4.59 0.42 -16.20
CA GLY A 126 5.85 1.13 -16.07
C GLY A 126 5.77 2.40 -15.25
N VAL A 127 6.89 3.09 -15.18
CA VAL A 127 7.01 4.37 -14.48
C VAL A 127 7.76 5.40 -15.30
N ASN A 128 7.26 6.63 -15.27
CA ASN A 128 7.97 7.82 -15.75
C ASN A 128 7.74 8.97 -14.76
N THR A 129 8.71 9.23 -13.91
CA THR A 129 8.58 10.31 -12.93
C THR A 129 8.94 11.70 -13.49
N LYS A 130 9.37 11.79 -14.75
CA LYS A 130 9.81 13.06 -15.36
C LYS A 130 10.86 13.79 -14.51
N ASN A 131 11.71 13.02 -13.82
CA ASN A 131 12.71 13.49 -12.85
C ASN A 131 12.13 14.28 -11.64
N SER A 132 10.83 14.16 -11.36
CA SER A 132 10.16 14.87 -10.26
C SER A 132 9.69 13.95 -9.11
N GLY A 133 10.05 12.66 -9.17
CA GLY A 133 9.73 11.68 -8.14
C GLY A 133 10.81 10.59 -8.07
N LYS A 134 10.65 9.67 -7.12
CA LYS A 134 11.56 8.54 -6.95
C LYS A 134 10.80 7.26 -6.58
N ILE A 135 11.43 6.13 -6.89
CA ILE A 135 10.96 4.79 -6.49
C ILE A 135 12.01 4.19 -5.56
N GLU A 136 11.65 3.94 -4.32
CA GLU A 136 12.56 3.42 -3.31
C GLU A 136 11.97 2.22 -2.60
N ALA A 137 12.70 1.10 -2.55
CA ALA A 137 12.30 -0.12 -1.84
C ALA A 137 13.44 -0.68 -0.99
N TRP A 138 13.10 -1.17 0.19
CA TRP A 138 14.04 -1.93 1.02
C TRP A 138 14.13 -3.41 0.59
N GLY A 139 13.26 -3.87 -0.28
CA GLY A 139 13.28 -5.16 -0.96
C GLY A 139 13.58 -5.02 -2.45
N ASN A 140 12.86 -5.80 -3.24
CA ASN A 140 12.98 -5.83 -4.68
C ASN A 140 12.05 -4.83 -5.35
N ILE A 141 12.43 -4.39 -6.54
CA ILE A 141 11.58 -3.57 -7.40
C ILE A 141 11.37 -4.33 -8.71
N SER A 142 10.11 -4.47 -9.11
CA SER A 142 9.77 -5.02 -10.42
C SER A 142 8.80 -4.12 -11.16
N GLY A 143 9.01 -3.97 -12.45
CA GLY A 143 8.16 -3.17 -13.31
C GLY A 143 8.39 -3.47 -14.77
N ARG A 144 7.45 -3.07 -15.63
CA ARG A 144 7.59 -3.28 -17.06
C ARG A 144 8.71 -2.42 -17.66
N PHE A 145 8.79 -1.14 -17.24
CA PHE A 145 9.84 -0.23 -17.69
C PHE A 145 10.02 0.94 -16.72
N PHE A 146 11.19 1.55 -16.78
CA PHE A 146 11.55 2.74 -16.00
C PHE A 146 12.09 3.82 -16.94
N GLU A 147 11.48 5.00 -16.88
CA GLU A 147 11.86 6.17 -17.69
C GLU A 147 12.01 7.42 -16.82
N ASN A 148 13.07 8.20 -17.06
CA ASN A 148 13.32 9.49 -16.40
C ASN A 148 13.05 9.44 -14.88
N THR A 149 13.57 8.40 -14.21
CA THR A 149 13.22 8.06 -12.83
C THR A 149 14.48 7.78 -12.01
N GLU A 150 14.45 8.21 -10.76
CA GLU A 150 15.41 7.76 -9.75
C GLU A 150 14.86 6.48 -9.08
N VAL A 151 15.65 5.40 -9.08
CA VAL A 151 15.27 4.10 -8.53
C VAL A 151 16.33 3.64 -7.53
N ILE A 152 15.90 3.32 -6.32
CA ILE A 152 16.79 2.81 -5.27
C ILE A 152 16.18 1.52 -4.72
N ALA A 153 16.88 0.39 -4.87
CA ALA A 153 16.46 -0.90 -4.31
C ALA A 153 17.56 -1.48 -3.40
N LYS A 154 17.17 -2.00 -2.24
CA LYS A 154 18.10 -2.80 -1.42
C LYS A 154 18.22 -4.24 -1.93
N GLY A 155 17.21 -4.74 -2.62
CA GLY A 155 17.20 -6.01 -3.34
C GLY A 155 17.50 -5.84 -4.83
N ASP A 156 16.86 -6.68 -5.63
CA ASP A 156 17.02 -6.74 -7.09
C ASP A 156 16.06 -5.77 -7.80
N LEU A 157 16.43 -5.32 -8.99
CA LEU A 157 15.57 -4.62 -9.93
C LEU A 157 15.31 -5.49 -11.15
N GLN A 158 14.05 -5.70 -11.50
CA GLN A 158 13.65 -6.44 -12.69
C GLN A 158 12.74 -5.62 -13.61
N CYS A 159 13.09 -5.50 -14.89
CA CYS A 159 12.28 -4.78 -15.88
C CYS A 159 12.61 -5.23 -17.33
N ASN A 160 11.84 -4.69 -18.28
CA ASN A 160 12.07 -4.96 -19.70
C ASN A 160 13.00 -3.93 -20.35
N TYR A 161 12.97 -2.67 -19.89
CA TYR A 161 13.95 -1.66 -20.33
C TYR A 161 14.07 -0.50 -19.33
N ILE A 162 15.19 0.19 -19.42
CA ILE A 162 15.51 1.38 -18.62
C ILE A 162 15.90 2.51 -19.58
N LEU A 163 15.24 3.67 -19.45
CA LEU A 163 15.50 4.84 -20.28
C LEU A 163 15.79 6.06 -19.43
N ASN A 164 17.02 6.59 -19.54
CA ASN A 164 17.43 7.84 -18.91
C ASN A 164 17.11 7.89 -17.38
N CYS A 165 17.45 6.81 -16.66
CA CYS A 165 17.22 6.68 -15.23
C CYS A 165 18.51 6.78 -14.41
N ARG A 166 18.37 7.17 -13.14
CA ARG A 166 19.41 6.95 -12.13
C ARG A 166 18.98 5.76 -11.27
N VAL A 167 19.71 4.65 -11.40
CA VAL A 167 19.40 3.40 -10.73
C VAL A 167 20.53 3.00 -9.80
N LEU A 168 20.20 2.74 -8.54
CA LEU A 168 21.11 2.14 -7.57
C LEU A 168 20.43 0.93 -6.93
N THR A 169 20.95 -0.26 -7.19
CA THR A 169 20.50 -1.47 -6.49
C THR A 169 21.67 -2.11 -5.73
N TYR A 170 21.37 -2.60 -4.53
CA TYR A 170 22.36 -3.38 -3.77
C TYR A 170 22.36 -4.85 -4.20
N GLY A 171 21.31 -5.30 -4.87
CA GLY A 171 21.21 -6.59 -5.56
C GLY A 171 21.66 -6.50 -7.01
N ARG A 172 20.96 -7.23 -7.87
CA ARG A 172 21.21 -7.29 -9.32
C ARG A 172 20.17 -6.48 -10.09
N VAL A 173 20.58 -6.00 -11.25
CA VAL A 173 19.68 -5.40 -12.25
C VAL A 173 19.46 -6.42 -13.36
N PHE A 174 18.21 -6.84 -13.53
CA PHE A 174 17.77 -7.72 -14.62
C PHE A 174 16.93 -6.92 -15.62
N VAL A 175 17.48 -6.67 -16.80
CA VAL A 175 16.76 -5.99 -17.88
C VAL A 175 16.55 -7.00 -19.00
N GLU A 176 15.43 -7.73 -18.89
CA GLU A 176 15.12 -8.88 -19.73
C GLU A 176 13.76 -8.69 -20.42
N GLY A 177 13.63 -9.22 -21.63
CA GLY A 177 12.38 -9.13 -22.39
C GLY A 177 12.64 -8.81 -23.85
N PRO A 178 11.60 -8.52 -24.63
CA PRO A 178 11.74 -8.29 -26.08
C PRO A 178 12.67 -7.13 -26.46
N ILE A 179 12.78 -6.13 -25.58
CA ILE A 179 13.67 -4.97 -25.76
C ILE A 179 14.98 -5.18 -25.03
N GLY A 180 14.94 -5.57 -23.75
CA GLY A 180 16.09 -5.91 -22.92
C GLY A 180 17.21 -4.87 -22.92
N SER A 181 16.89 -3.55 -22.88
CA SER A 181 17.89 -2.49 -23.13
C SER A 181 17.98 -1.47 -22.02
N ILE A 182 19.20 -0.96 -21.81
CA ILE A 182 19.49 0.19 -20.95
C ILE A 182 19.98 1.32 -21.86
N ILE A 183 19.27 2.44 -21.86
CA ILE A 183 19.56 3.58 -22.75
C ILE A 183 19.66 4.85 -21.90
N GLY A 184 20.84 5.45 -21.82
CA GLY A 184 21.09 6.68 -21.07
C GLY A 184 20.96 6.53 -19.56
N GLY A 185 21.43 7.54 -18.85
CA GLY A 185 21.38 7.59 -17.39
C GLY A 185 22.58 6.88 -16.74
N ASP A 186 22.43 6.59 -15.45
CA ASP A 186 23.43 5.96 -14.58
C ASP A 186 22.80 4.75 -13.89
N VAL A 187 23.31 3.56 -14.16
CA VAL A 187 22.75 2.30 -13.64
C VAL A 187 23.82 1.53 -12.90
N THR A 188 23.65 1.41 -11.59
CA THR A 188 24.55 0.66 -10.70
C THR A 188 23.82 -0.50 -10.07
N GLY A 189 24.27 -1.72 -10.36
CA GLY A 189 23.88 -2.95 -9.67
C GLY A 189 25.09 -3.53 -8.94
N VAL A 190 25.10 -3.46 -7.61
CA VAL A 190 26.26 -3.90 -6.79
C VAL A 190 26.60 -5.38 -7.02
N MET A 191 25.59 -6.22 -7.24
CA MET A 191 25.75 -7.65 -7.50
C MET A 191 25.85 -7.99 -9.00
N GLY A 192 25.77 -6.98 -9.89
CA GLY A 192 25.86 -7.14 -11.33
C GLY A 192 24.63 -6.70 -12.10
N ILE A 193 24.79 -6.57 -13.41
CA ILE A 193 23.74 -6.15 -14.36
C ILE A 193 23.65 -7.21 -15.46
N SER A 194 22.43 -7.65 -15.73
CA SER A 194 22.11 -8.53 -16.86
C SER A 194 21.19 -7.77 -17.82
N THR A 195 21.63 -7.60 -19.05
CA THR A 195 20.87 -6.87 -20.10
C THR A 195 21.22 -7.43 -21.47
N THR A 196 20.30 -7.34 -22.43
CA THR A 196 20.53 -7.74 -23.80
C THR A 196 21.36 -6.68 -24.55
N SER A 197 21.12 -5.40 -24.30
CA SER A 197 21.83 -4.30 -24.92
C SER A 197 22.04 -3.14 -23.98
N CYS A 198 23.13 -2.40 -24.13
CA CYS A 198 23.45 -1.20 -23.37
C CYS A 198 23.92 -0.10 -24.32
N GLY A 199 23.35 1.09 -24.17
CA GLY A 199 23.60 2.23 -25.03
C GLY A 199 22.63 2.35 -26.20
N HIS A 200 22.83 3.38 -27.02
CA HIS A 200 22.05 3.65 -28.23
C HIS A 200 22.97 4.23 -29.32
N GLU A 201 22.63 3.99 -30.59
CA GLU A 201 23.39 4.49 -31.76
C GLU A 201 23.52 6.01 -31.80
N SER A 202 22.61 6.74 -31.16
CA SER A 202 22.61 8.21 -31.05
C SER A 202 23.59 8.77 -30.01
N ASN A 203 24.56 8.01 -29.53
CA ASN A 203 25.57 8.43 -28.55
C ASN A 203 25.00 8.96 -27.23
N VAL A 204 23.87 8.46 -26.79
CA VAL A 204 23.31 8.76 -25.46
C VAL A 204 24.26 8.19 -24.41
N LYS A 205 24.78 9.05 -23.53
CA LYS A 205 25.72 8.63 -22.49
C LYS A 205 25.00 7.68 -21.51
N THR A 206 25.48 6.46 -21.42
CA THR A 206 25.04 5.44 -20.47
C THR A 206 26.23 5.10 -19.58
N LEU A 207 26.09 5.23 -18.27
CA LEU A 207 27.11 4.99 -17.26
C LEU A 207 26.70 3.81 -16.39
#